data_7751d3fb2e9a6b50cc524bc602614ab1
#
_entry.id   7751d3fb2e9a6b50cc524bc602614ab1
#
_cell.length_a   1.000
_cell.length_b   1.000
_cell.length_c   1.000
_cell.angle_alpha   90.00
_cell.angle_beta   90.00
_cell.angle_gamma   90.00
#
_symmetry.space_group_name_H-M   'P 1'
#
loop_
_entity.id
_entity.type
_entity.pdbx_description
1 polymer ?
#
loop_
_entity_poly.entity_id
_entity_poly.type
_entity_poly.pdbx_seq_one_letter_code
_entity_poly.pdbx_strand_id
1 'polypeptide(L)'
;MTAALTYSAAFITFFSVVGPPKVLLAFGGLAQNHPVRELRTIALVSSGAAVVVGLVAGFTAPWLLELFHISTPALQLAGGVIFFIYAVGLVLGVHLGSDRADLDAPDLVSGVRELLMPYIVSPLAMTAVLIEAAARDTWSWRSTVVGAYVTVIALDLLCVVLLARILRGTHHATIELLGRLLGLLLAAVGVDLVLDGLASLGVPGLDRT
;
A
#
# COMPACT_ATOMS: atom_id res chain seq x y z
N MET A 1 -2.81 -27.09 -4.09
CA MET A 1 -1.57 -26.35 -4.37
C MET A 1 -1.82 -24.98 -4.98
N THR A 2 -2.83 -24.79 -5.81
CA THR A 2 -3.14 -23.52 -6.50
C THR A 2 -3.61 -22.39 -5.59
N ALA A 3 -4.47 -22.63 -4.58
CA ALA A 3 -5.00 -21.60 -3.69
C ALA A 3 -3.94 -20.93 -2.80
N ALA A 4 -3.01 -21.73 -2.27
CA ALA A 4 -1.92 -21.21 -1.43
C ALA A 4 -0.94 -20.33 -2.24
N LEU A 5 -0.60 -20.73 -3.47
CA LEU A 5 0.25 -19.93 -4.37
C LEU A 5 -0.43 -18.62 -4.76
N THR A 6 -1.75 -18.65 -4.91
CA THR A 6 -2.56 -17.47 -5.29
C THR A 6 -2.66 -16.47 -4.14
N TYR A 7 -2.86 -16.97 -2.91
CA TYR A 7 -2.85 -16.12 -1.71
C TYR A 7 -1.47 -15.50 -1.49
N SER A 8 -0.39 -16.27 -1.66
CA SER A 8 0.97 -15.78 -1.47
C SER A 8 1.34 -14.68 -2.48
N ALA A 9 0.88 -14.78 -3.74
CA ALA A 9 1.11 -13.75 -4.74
C ALA A 9 0.43 -12.42 -4.32
N ALA A 10 -0.87 -12.44 -4.03
CA ALA A 10 -1.60 -11.27 -3.54
C ALA A 10 -0.99 -10.71 -2.25
N PHE A 11 -0.60 -11.58 -1.31
CA PHE A 11 0.06 -11.17 -0.08
C PHE A 11 1.38 -10.45 -0.35
N ILE A 12 2.22 -10.97 -1.25
CA ILE A 12 3.51 -10.35 -1.62
C ILE A 12 3.28 -8.99 -2.26
N THR A 13 2.30 -8.87 -3.17
CA THR A 13 1.92 -7.59 -3.77
C THR A 13 1.54 -6.57 -2.69
N PHE A 14 0.63 -6.90 -1.78
CA PHE A 14 0.23 -5.97 -0.72
C PHE A 14 1.34 -5.69 0.28
N PHE A 15 2.15 -6.69 0.63
CA PHE A 15 3.30 -6.50 1.52
C PHE A 15 4.32 -5.52 0.92
N SER A 16 4.55 -5.57 -0.38
CA SER A 16 5.46 -4.64 -1.08
C SER A 16 4.88 -3.22 -1.16
N VAL A 17 3.56 -3.10 -1.34
CA VAL A 17 2.89 -1.81 -1.57
C VAL A 17 2.55 -1.08 -0.28
N VAL A 18 2.05 -1.80 0.73
CA VAL A 18 1.50 -1.22 1.97
C VAL A 18 2.29 -1.67 3.20
N GLY A 19 2.99 -2.79 3.14
CA GLY A 19 3.53 -3.57 4.25
C GLY A 19 4.43 -2.84 5.26
N PRO A 20 4.82 -3.54 6.32
CA PRO A 20 5.45 -2.99 7.52
C PRO A 20 6.61 -2.03 7.27
N PRO A 21 7.52 -2.27 6.30
CA PRO A 21 8.63 -1.35 6.10
C PRO A 21 8.19 0.06 5.74
N LYS A 22 7.13 0.20 4.90
CA LYS A 22 6.59 1.50 4.48
C LYS A 22 5.85 2.19 5.63
N VAL A 23 5.03 1.44 6.36
CA VAL A 23 4.26 1.97 7.50
C VAL A 23 5.19 2.38 8.64
N LEU A 24 6.25 1.62 8.90
CA LEU A 24 7.25 1.95 9.92
C LEU A 24 8.03 3.23 9.61
N LEU A 25 8.26 3.54 8.32
CA LEU A 25 8.87 4.81 7.90
C LEU A 25 7.99 6.00 8.30
N ALA A 26 6.71 5.94 7.99
CA ALA A 26 5.74 6.97 8.36
C ALA A 26 5.60 7.11 9.87
N PHE A 27 5.48 5.96 10.53
CA PHE A 27 5.30 5.90 11.96
C PHE A 27 6.55 6.38 12.74
N GLY A 28 7.74 6.21 12.17
CA GLY A 28 8.99 6.75 12.71
C GLY A 28 8.96 8.28 12.85
N GLY A 29 8.37 8.97 11.87
CA GLY A 29 8.15 10.43 11.94
C GLY A 29 7.14 10.81 13.03
N LEU A 30 5.99 10.15 13.05
CA LEU A 30 4.96 10.38 14.07
C LEU A 30 5.42 10.06 15.50
N ALA A 31 6.27 9.04 15.67
CA ALA A 31 6.76 8.61 16.96
C ALA A 31 7.63 9.67 17.69
N GLN A 32 8.13 10.66 16.97
CA GLN A 32 8.90 11.77 17.54
C GLN A 32 8.00 12.83 18.18
N ASN A 33 6.79 13.00 17.64
CA ASN A 33 5.88 14.09 18.01
C ASN A 33 4.74 13.65 18.93
N HIS A 34 4.45 12.33 19.03
CA HIS A 34 3.32 11.81 19.80
C HIS A 34 3.75 10.82 20.92
N PRO A 35 3.04 10.80 22.06
CA PRO A 35 3.25 9.79 23.11
C PRO A 35 2.82 8.40 22.64
N VAL A 36 3.43 7.33 23.19
CA VAL A 36 3.16 5.92 22.77
C VAL A 36 1.69 5.54 22.83
N ARG A 37 0.93 6.10 23.76
CA ARG A 37 -0.51 5.80 23.90
C ARG A 37 -1.32 6.34 22.73
N GLU A 38 -1.05 7.56 22.31
CA GLU A 38 -1.67 8.19 21.13
C GLU A 38 -1.30 7.47 19.86
N LEU A 39 -0.02 7.13 19.69
CA LEU A 39 0.48 6.38 18.55
C LEU A 39 -0.26 5.05 18.34
N ARG A 40 -0.55 4.32 19.42
CA ARG A 40 -1.35 3.08 19.34
C ARG A 40 -2.78 3.34 18.91
N THR A 41 -3.37 4.42 19.40
CA THR A 41 -4.73 4.80 19.01
C THR A 41 -4.78 5.22 17.54
N ILE A 42 -3.82 6.03 17.09
CA ILE A 42 -3.66 6.42 15.69
C ILE A 42 -3.52 5.18 14.80
N ALA A 43 -2.64 4.26 15.17
CA ALA A 43 -2.42 3.02 14.42
C ALA A 43 -3.70 2.15 14.33
N LEU A 44 -4.42 1.98 15.44
CA LEU A 44 -5.66 1.20 15.49
C LEU A 44 -6.76 1.82 14.62
N VAL A 45 -6.98 3.13 14.75
CA VAL A 45 -8.01 3.84 13.98
C VAL A 45 -7.67 3.83 12.50
N SER A 46 -6.41 4.12 12.14
CA SER A 46 -5.95 4.10 10.75
C SER A 46 -6.04 2.71 10.12
N SER A 47 -5.62 1.66 10.84
CA SER A 47 -5.74 0.28 10.37
C SER A 47 -7.19 -0.15 10.22
N GLY A 48 -8.06 0.21 11.17
CA GLY A 48 -9.51 -0.06 11.09
C GLY A 48 -10.15 0.61 9.88
N ALA A 49 -9.86 1.88 9.66
CA ALA A 49 -10.34 2.61 8.49
C ALA A 49 -9.81 2.01 7.17
N ALA A 50 -8.54 1.62 7.14
CA ALA A 50 -7.94 0.98 5.98
C ALA A 50 -8.60 -0.36 5.63
N VAL A 51 -8.89 -1.19 6.65
CA VAL A 51 -9.63 -2.44 6.45
C VAL A 51 -11.00 -2.18 5.85
N VAL A 52 -11.76 -1.22 6.38
CA VAL A 52 -13.09 -0.88 5.85
C VAL A 52 -13.00 -0.42 4.40
N VAL A 53 -12.08 0.50 4.09
CA VAL A 53 -11.92 1.01 2.72
C VAL A 53 -11.45 -0.10 1.77
N GLY A 54 -10.49 -0.93 2.19
CA GLY A 54 -10.00 -2.05 1.39
C GLY A 54 -11.07 -3.13 1.15
N LEU A 55 -11.93 -3.42 2.14
CA LEU A 55 -13.09 -4.30 1.98
C LEU A 55 -14.05 -3.74 0.93
N VAL A 56 -14.44 -2.48 1.06
CA VAL A 56 -15.33 -1.82 0.10
C VAL A 56 -14.71 -1.85 -1.28
N ALA A 57 -13.47 -1.38 -1.44
CA ALA A 57 -12.79 -1.35 -2.73
C ALA A 57 -12.64 -2.74 -3.36
N GLY A 58 -12.21 -3.75 -2.59
CA GLY A 58 -12.00 -5.10 -3.10
C GLY A 58 -13.27 -5.79 -3.56
N PHE A 59 -14.38 -5.64 -2.82
CA PHE A 59 -15.64 -6.24 -3.23
C PHE A 59 -16.37 -5.47 -4.32
N THR A 60 -16.18 -4.15 -4.41
CA THR A 60 -16.80 -3.31 -5.44
C THR A 60 -15.95 -3.14 -6.70
N ALA A 61 -14.70 -3.62 -6.71
CA ALA A 61 -13.74 -3.42 -7.80
C ALA A 61 -14.32 -3.73 -9.21
N PRO A 62 -14.92 -4.89 -9.49
CA PRO A 62 -15.45 -5.19 -10.81
C PRO A 62 -16.58 -4.24 -11.22
N TRP A 63 -17.47 -3.92 -10.27
CA TRP A 63 -18.57 -3.00 -10.52
C TRP A 63 -18.06 -1.56 -10.78
N LEU A 64 -17.04 -1.12 -10.06
CA LEU A 64 -16.42 0.19 -10.31
C LEU A 64 -15.77 0.25 -11.68
N LEU A 65 -15.03 -0.79 -12.08
CA LEU A 65 -14.41 -0.87 -13.39
C LEU A 65 -15.46 -0.87 -14.52
N GLU A 66 -16.54 -1.62 -14.36
CA GLU A 66 -17.64 -1.65 -15.29
C GLU A 66 -18.35 -0.30 -15.39
N LEU A 67 -18.64 0.35 -14.25
CA LEU A 67 -19.29 1.67 -14.19
C LEU A 67 -18.48 2.75 -14.92
N PHE A 68 -17.17 2.75 -14.74
CA PHE A 68 -16.27 3.70 -15.40
C PHE A 68 -15.77 3.24 -16.77
N HIS A 69 -16.19 2.08 -17.24
CA HIS A 69 -15.75 1.47 -18.51
C HIS A 69 -14.24 1.33 -18.60
N ILE A 70 -13.59 1.03 -17.48
CA ILE A 70 -12.13 0.87 -17.37
C ILE A 70 -11.79 -0.62 -17.54
N SER A 71 -10.93 -0.94 -18.50
CA SER A 71 -10.42 -2.30 -18.65
C SER A 71 -9.33 -2.59 -17.61
N THR A 72 -9.22 -3.86 -17.18
CA THR A 72 -8.18 -4.29 -16.25
C THR A 72 -6.75 -3.95 -16.75
N PRO A 73 -6.39 -4.15 -18.03
CA PRO A 73 -5.10 -3.73 -18.55
C PRO A 73 -4.84 -2.23 -18.43
N ALA A 74 -5.86 -1.39 -18.69
CA ALA A 74 -5.71 0.06 -18.55
C ALA A 74 -5.44 0.45 -17.08
N LEU A 75 -6.12 -0.21 -16.13
CA LEU A 75 -5.88 -0.01 -14.70
C LEU A 75 -4.47 -0.47 -14.28
N GLN A 76 -3.98 -1.60 -14.82
CA GLN A 76 -2.62 -2.09 -14.59
C GLN A 76 -1.57 -1.10 -15.10
N LEU A 77 -1.73 -0.56 -16.31
CA LEU A 77 -0.85 0.46 -16.87
C LEU A 77 -0.82 1.73 -16.02
N ALA A 78 -2.00 2.26 -15.68
CA ALA A 78 -2.12 3.46 -14.85
C ALA A 78 -1.53 3.23 -13.44
N GLY A 79 -1.85 2.09 -12.84
CA GLY A 79 -1.32 1.69 -11.54
C GLY A 79 0.20 1.54 -11.54
N GLY A 80 0.75 0.89 -12.55
CA GLY A 80 2.19 0.73 -12.73
C GLY A 80 2.93 2.07 -12.83
N VAL A 81 2.38 3.02 -13.60
CA VAL A 81 2.92 4.39 -13.68
C VAL A 81 2.86 5.10 -12.32
N ILE A 82 1.74 5.01 -11.61
CA ILE A 82 1.60 5.60 -10.26
C ILE A 82 2.62 4.99 -9.30
N PHE A 83 2.79 3.65 -9.33
CA PHE A 83 3.78 2.95 -8.51
C PHE A 83 5.19 3.42 -8.80
N PHE A 84 5.53 3.54 -10.08
CA PHE A 84 6.84 3.98 -10.52
C PHE A 84 7.15 5.42 -10.07
N ILE A 85 6.22 6.36 -10.27
CA ILE A 85 6.37 7.75 -9.82
C ILE A 85 6.58 7.82 -8.30
N TYR A 86 5.76 7.09 -7.55
CA TYR A 86 5.87 7.05 -6.09
C TYR A 86 7.21 6.44 -5.63
N ALA A 87 7.65 5.39 -6.30
CA ALA A 87 8.93 4.72 -6.05
C ALA A 87 10.12 5.65 -6.29
N VAL A 88 10.10 6.40 -7.38
CA VAL A 88 11.11 7.42 -7.67
C VAL A 88 11.16 8.47 -6.55
N GLY A 89 10.00 8.93 -6.07
CA GLY A 89 9.93 9.84 -4.92
C GLY A 89 10.61 9.25 -3.68
N LEU A 90 10.35 7.98 -3.35
CA LEU A 90 10.99 7.30 -2.21
C LEU A 90 12.52 7.19 -2.37
N VAL A 91 13.00 6.84 -3.56
CA VAL A 91 14.44 6.72 -3.84
C VAL A 91 15.14 8.07 -3.72
N LEU A 92 14.51 9.13 -4.20
CA LEU A 92 15.04 10.50 -4.12
C LEU A 92 14.88 11.14 -2.73
N GLY A 93 14.18 10.47 -1.80
CA GLY A 93 13.86 11.03 -0.49
C GLY A 93 12.79 12.14 -0.54
N VAL A 94 12.04 12.22 -1.63
CA VAL A 94 10.92 13.17 -1.79
C VAL A 94 9.63 12.48 -1.36
N HIS A 95 8.98 12.99 -0.35
CA HIS A 95 7.70 12.48 0.13
C HIS A 95 6.57 13.04 -0.73
N LEU A 96 6.17 12.30 -1.76
CA LEU A 96 5.03 12.63 -2.61
C LEU A 96 3.74 12.45 -1.79
N GLY A 97 3.05 13.55 -1.48
CA GLY A 97 1.75 13.53 -0.77
C GLY A 97 1.83 13.96 0.70
N SER A 98 3.00 14.27 1.24
CA SER A 98 3.09 15.03 2.48
C SER A 98 3.09 16.52 2.16
N ASP A 99 1.94 17.08 1.82
CA ASP A 99 1.75 18.48 2.12
C ASP A 99 2.01 18.64 3.61
N ARG A 100 3.04 19.40 3.96
CA ARG A 100 3.20 19.91 5.31
C ARG A 100 2.00 20.81 5.57
N ALA A 101 0.86 20.18 5.87
CA ALA A 101 -0.22 20.89 6.48
C ALA A 101 0.34 21.47 7.78
N ASP A 102 0.25 22.79 7.91
CA ASP A 102 0.63 23.52 9.11
C ASP A 102 0.17 22.75 10.34
N LEU A 103 1.15 22.16 11.04
CA LEU A 103 0.92 21.36 12.24
C LEU A 103 0.78 22.31 13.42
N ASP A 104 -0.33 23.03 13.48
CA ASP A 104 -0.61 23.97 14.58
C ASP A 104 -1.12 23.29 15.86
N ALA A 105 -1.24 21.98 15.92
CA ALA A 105 -1.35 21.21 17.19
C ALA A 105 -1.23 19.71 16.92
N PRO A 106 -0.54 18.93 17.77
CA PRO A 106 -0.57 17.48 17.72
C PRO A 106 -1.94 16.98 18.19
N ASP A 107 -2.90 16.83 17.24
CA ASP A 107 -4.21 16.25 17.49
C ASP A 107 -4.28 14.83 16.93
N LEU A 108 -5.06 13.97 17.57
CA LEU A 108 -5.29 12.58 17.17
C LEU A 108 -5.79 12.50 15.72
N VAL A 109 -6.64 13.43 15.31
CA VAL A 109 -7.19 13.51 13.95
C VAL A 109 -6.08 13.79 12.92
N SER A 110 -5.15 14.69 13.24
CA SER A 110 -3.99 15.01 12.39
C SER A 110 -3.08 13.79 12.24
N GLY A 111 -2.79 13.08 13.33
CA GLY A 111 -1.97 11.87 13.30
C GLY A 111 -2.62 10.73 12.50
N VAL A 112 -3.93 10.52 12.64
CA VAL A 112 -4.67 9.54 11.84
C VAL A 112 -4.64 9.91 10.35
N ARG A 113 -4.85 11.18 10.02
CA ARG A 113 -4.81 11.66 8.64
C ARG A 113 -3.40 11.51 8.03
N GLU A 114 -2.37 11.81 8.80
CA GLU A 114 -0.97 11.71 8.37
C GLU A 114 -0.55 10.26 8.10
N LEU A 115 -1.04 9.30 8.87
CA LEU A 115 -0.75 7.88 8.66
C LEU A 115 -1.66 7.25 7.59
N LEU A 116 -2.96 7.57 7.61
CA LEU A 116 -3.96 6.92 6.80
C LEU A 116 -3.82 7.29 5.32
N MET A 117 -3.79 8.59 5.02
CA MET A 117 -3.88 9.08 3.65
C MET A 117 -2.66 8.72 2.79
N PRO A 118 -1.40 9.00 3.19
CA PRO A 118 -0.27 8.75 2.30
C PRO A 118 0.24 7.30 2.34
N TYR A 119 -0.07 6.53 3.39
CA TYR A 119 0.59 5.24 3.59
C TYR A 119 -0.35 4.04 3.52
N ILE A 120 -1.46 4.05 4.25
CA ILE A 120 -2.31 2.87 4.38
C ILE A 120 -3.43 2.86 3.35
N VAL A 121 -4.13 3.99 3.14
CA VAL A 121 -5.19 4.17 2.13
C VAL A 121 -4.67 5.03 0.98
N SER A 122 -3.39 4.87 0.64
CA SER A 122 -2.81 5.61 -0.47
C SER A 122 -3.47 5.23 -1.81
N PRO A 123 -3.48 6.13 -2.80
CA PRO A 123 -3.92 5.78 -4.15
C PRO A 123 -3.25 4.52 -4.68
N LEU A 124 -1.98 4.32 -4.31
CA LEU A 124 -1.19 3.15 -4.62
C LEU A 124 -1.78 1.87 -4.04
N ALA A 125 -2.14 1.89 -2.74
CA ALA A 125 -2.74 0.74 -2.07
C ALA A 125 -4.10 0.39 -2.68
N MET A 126 -4.92 1.41 -2.94
CA MET A 126 -6.24 1.21 -3.55
C MET A 126 -6.14 0.69 -4.98
N THR A 127 -5.20 1.19 -5.79
CA THR A 127 -4.92 0.67 -7.12
C THR A 127 -4.54 -0.81 -7.06
N ALA A 128 -3.67 -1.22 -6.13
CA ALA A 128 -3.30 -2.62 -5.95
C ALA A 128 -4.52 -3.49 -5.59
N VAL A 129 -5.37 -3.04 -4.66
CA VAL A 129 -6.59 -3.77 -4.28
C VAL A 129 -7.54 -3.92 -5.47
N LEU A 130 -7.75 -2.85 -6.24
CA LEU A 130 -8.64 -2.87 -7.41
C LEU A 130 -8.11 -3.80 -8.51
N ILE A 131 -6.82 -3.75 -8.84
CA ILE A 131 -6.19 -4.62 -9.85
C ILE A 131 -6.31 -6.08 -9.45
N GLU A 132 -5.88 -6.41 -8.23
CA GLU A 132 -5.89 -7.79 -7.75
C GLU A 132 -7.32 -8.32 -7.64
N ALA A 133 -8.27 -7.54 -7.13
CA ALA A 133 -9.66 -7.98 -7.00
C ALA A 133 -10.38 -8.14 -8.36
N ALA A 134 -10.01 -7.33 -9.35
CA ALA A 134 -10.56 -7.40 -10.70
C ALA A 134 -9.91 -8.45 -11.60
N ALA A 135 -8.77 -9.04 -11.20
CA ALA A 135 -8.05 -10.04 -12.00
C ALA A 135 -8.86 -11.31 -12.28
N ARG A 136 -9.85 -11.63 -11.43
CA ARG A 136 -10.77 -12.75 -11.62
C ARG A 136 -12.17 -12.40 -11.12
N ASP A 137 -13.17 -12.67 -11.92
CA ASP A 137 -14.58 -12.42 -11.57
C ASP A 137 -15.19 -13.58 -10.76
N THR A 138 -14.61 -13.91 -9.60
CA THR A 138 -15.15 -14.89 -8.68
C THR A 138 -15.17 -14.37 -7.25
N TRP A 139 -16.25 -14.65 -6.53
CA TRP A 139 -16.39 -14.25 -5.13
C TRP A 139 -15.28 -14.81 -4.23
N SER A 140 -14.88 -16.05 -4.46
CA SER A 140 -13.79 -16.72 -3.75
C SER A 140 -12.44 -16.02 -3.97
N TRP A 141 -12.20 -15.52 -5.19
CA TRP A 141 -11.00 -14.75 -5.50
C TRP A 141 -10.97 -13.42 -4.75
N ARG A 142 -12.04 -12.65 -4.80
CA ARG A 142 -12.15 -11.36 -4.11
C ARG A 142 -11.96 -11.53 -2.60
N SER A 143 -12.56 -12.55 -1.98
CA SER A 143 -12.36 -12.82 -0.57
C SER A 143 -10.91 -13.21 -0.23
N THR A 144 -10.21 -13.92 -1.13
CA THR A 144 -8.78 -14.23 -0.99
C THR A 144 -7.92 -12.96 -1.03
N VAL A 145 -8.17 -12.09 -2.00
CA VAL A 145 -7.45 -10.81 -2.17
C VAL A 145 -7.68 -9.91 -0.96
N VAL A 146 -8.93 -9.73 -0.57
CA VAL A 146 -9.27 -8.91 0.61
C VAL A 146 -8.69 -9.51 1.89
N GLY A 147 -8.72 -10.84 2.04
CA GLY A 147 -8.08 -11.55 3.15
C GLY A 147 -6.57 -11.30 3.21
N ALA A 148 -5.88 -11.35 2.07
CA ALA A 148 -4.45 -11.04 2.00
C ALA A 148 -4.16 -9.58 2.39
N TYR A 149 -4.96 -8.62 1.89
CA TYR A 149 -4.84 -7.21 2.26
C TYR A 149 -5.03 -6.98 3.76
N VAL A 150 -6.10 -7.54 4.35
CA VAL A 150 -6.38 -7.44 5.79
C VAL A 150 -5.25 -8.06 6.61
N THR A 151 -4.66 -9.17 6.15
CA THR A 151 -3.52 -9.80 6.83
C THR A 151 -2.31 -8.88 6.85
N VAL A 152 -2.02 -8.18 5.74
CA VAL A 152 -0.91 -7.21 5.69
C VAL A 152 -1.19 -6.03 6.63
N ILE A 153 -2.40 -5.48 6.65
CA ILE A 153 -2.76 -4.39 7.57
C ILE A 153 -2.67 -4.84 9.04
N ALA A 154 -3.06 -6.08 9.35
CA ALA A 154 -2.91 -6.63 10.70
C ALA A 154 -1.44 -6.79 11.10
N LEU A 155 -0.59 -7.19 10.14
CA LEU A 155 0.86 -7.29 10.34
C LEU A 155 1.47 -5.89 10.56
N ASP A 156 1.05 -4.89 9.81
CA ASP A 156 1.46 -3.49 9.98
C ASP A 156 1.12 -2.98 11.37
N LEU A 157 -0.12 -3.19 11.79
CA LEU A 157 -0.57 -2.82 13.13
C LEU A 157 0.26 -3.52 14.21
N LEU A 158 0.51 -4.82 14.05
CA LEU A 158 1.34 -5.59 14.99
C LEU A 158 2.76 -5.03 15.05
N CYS A 159 3.38 -4.76 13.91
CA CYS A 159 4.71 -4.17 13.83
C CYS A 159 4.75 -2.80 14.50
N VAL A 160 3.80 -1.93 14.22
CA VAL A 160 3.71 -0.60 14.84
C VAL A 160 3.57 -0.70 16.35
N VAL A 161 2.69 -1.57 16.86
CA VAL A 161 2.47 -1.74 18.30
C VAL A 161 3.69 -2.31 19.02
N LEU A 162 4.38 -3.28 18.40
CA LEU A 162 5.57 -3.90 18.99
C LEU A 162 6.80 -3.00 18.89
N LEU A 163 7.01 -2.35 17.75
CA LEU A 163 8.20 -1.55 17.48
C LEU A 163 8.08 -0.08 17.92
N ALA A 164 6.91 0.37 18.38
CA ALA A 164 6.67 1.75 18.81
C ALA A 164 7.71 2.27 19.85
N ARG A 165 8.23 1.39 20.69
CA ARG A 165 9.28 1.72 21.68
C ARG A 165 10.66 1.78 21.06
N ILE A 166 10.94 0.94 20.07
CA ILE A 166 12.25 0.80 19.41
C ILE A 166 12.46 1.96 18.43
N LEU A 167 11.42 2.32 17.69
CA LEU A 167 11.47 3.38 16.68
C LEU A 167 11.83 4.75 17.22
N ARG A 168 11.56 5.03 18.49
CA ARG A 168 11.99 6.27 19.15
C ARG A 168 13.50 6.42 19.27
N GLY A 169 14.24 5.31 19.25
CA GLY A 169 15.71 5.29 19.36
C GLY A 169 16.44 5.04 18.03
N THR A 170 15.70 4.85 16.94
CA THR A 170 16.29 4.49 15.65
C THR A 170 16.81 5.74 14.93
N HIS A 171 18.04 5.67 14.44
CA HIS A 171 18.65 6.76 13.68
C HIS A 171 17.91 7.01 12.38
N HIS A 172 17.62 8.27 12.06
CA HIS A 172 16.98 8.71 10.81
C HIS A 172 17.63 8.10 9.55
N ALA A 173 18.96 7.97 9.54
CA ALA A 173 19.69 7.42 8.40
C ALA A 173 19.33 5.98 8.06
N THR A 174 19.06 5.13 9.06
CA THR A 174 18.64 3.72 8.81
C THR A 174 17.26 3.66 8.20
N ILE A 175 16.36 4.49 8.68
CA ILE A 175 14.99 4.59 8.19
C ILE A 175 14.99 5.09 6.73
N GLU A 176 15.79 6.11 6.43
CA GLU A 176 15.94 6.65 5.07
C GLU A 176 16.52 5.61 4.09
N LEU A 177 17.56 4.87 4.50
CA LEU A 177 18.14 3.81 3.67
C LEU A 177 17.12 2.71 3.34
N LEU A 178 16.35 2.27 4.33
CA LEU A 178 15.26 1.31 4.11
C LEU A 178 14.21 1.85 3.13
N GLY A 179 13.84 3.13 3.25
CA GLY A 179 12.92 3.79 2.33
C GLY A 179 13.40 3.75 0.88
N ARG A 180 14.70 4.03 0.65
CA ARG A 180 15.29 3.99 -0.69
C ARG A 180 15.32 2.57 -1.27
N LEU A 181 15.66 1.56 -0.47
CA LEU A 181 15.62 0.15 -0.89
C LEU A 181 14.19 -0.29 -1.25
N LEU A 182 13.20 0.09 -0.43
CA LEU A 182 11.79 -0.18 -0.71
C LEU A 182 11.31 0.55 -1.97
N GLY A 183 11.77 1.79 -2.18
CA GLY A 183 11.50 2.52 -3.41
C GLY A 183 11.97 1.76 -4.65
N LEU A 184 13.16 1.16 -4.61
CA LEU A 184 13.66 0.36 -5.72
C LEU A 184 12.79 -0.88 -5.99
N LEU A 185 12.38 -1.60 -4.94
CA LEU A 185 11.48 -2.76 -5.08
C LEU A 185 10.12 -2.34 -5.63
N LEU A 186 9.59 -1.23 -5.14
CA LEU A 186 8.31 -0.71 -5.61
C LEU A 186 8.39 -0.23 -7.07
N ALA A 187 9.52 0.33 -7.50
CA ALA A 187 9.75 0.67 -8.91
C ALA A 187 9.68 -0.58 -9.80
N ALA A 188 10.30 -1.68 -9.36
CA ALA A 188 10.24 -2.95 -10.08
C ALA A 188 8.79 -3.48 -10.19
N VAL A 189 8.01 -3.43 -9.09
CA VAL A 189 6.59 -3.80 -9.12
C VAL A 189 5.79 -2.90 -10.06
N GLY A 190 6.07 -1.59 -10.09
CA GLY A 190 5.43 -0.66 -11.02
C GLY A 190 5.70 -0.99 -12.49
N VAL A 191 6.95 -1.30 -12.82
CA VAL A 191 7.33 -1.74 -14.17
C VAL A 191 6.66 -3.08 -14.51
N ASP A 192 6.62 -4.02 -13.58
CA ASP A 192 6.00 -5.32 -13.76
C ASP A 192 4.49 -5.20 -14.09
N LEU A 193 3.78 -4.34 -13.38
CA LEU A 193 2.37 -4.03 -13.68
C LEU A 193 2.18 -3.42 -15.08
N VAL A 194 3.09 -2.55 -15.52
CA VAL A 194 3.03 -1.99 -16.89
C VAL A 194 3.23 -3.10 -17.91
N LEU A 195 4.21 -3.98 -17.70
CA LEU A 195 4.48 -5.10 -18.60
C LEU A 195 3.30 -6.07 -18.66
N ASP A 196 2.67 -6.39 -17.53
CA ASP A 196 1.48 -7.24 -17.47
C ASP A 196 0.27 -6.60 -18.19
N GLY A 197 0.10 -5.28 -18.02
CA GLY A 197 -0.94 -4.54 -18.75
C GLY A 197 -0.73 -4.57 -20.25
N LEU A 198 0.51 -4.38 -20.73
CA LEU A 198 0.86 -4.44 -22.16
C LEU A 198 0.72 -5.86 -22.71
N ALA A 199 1.15 -6.89 -21.98
CA ALA A 199 0.98 -8.29 -22.35
C ALA A 199 -0.51 -8.63 -22.52
N SER A 200 -1.36 -8.15 -21.61
CA SER A 200 -2.81 -8.35 -21.66
C SER A 200 -3.48 -7.67 -22.87
N LEU A 201 -2.84 -6.65 -23.44
CA LEU A 201 -3.27 -5.98 -24.66
C LEU A 201 -2.73 -6.66 -25.94
N GLY A 202 -1.98 -7.76 -25.82
CA GLY A 202 -1.46 -8.52 -26.95
C GLY A 202 -0.24 -7.90 -27.61
N VAL A 203 0.56 -7.10 -26.89
CA VAL A 203 1.81 -6.55 -27.44
C VAL A 203 2.82 -7.70 -27.65
N PRO A 204 3.30 -7.94 -28.90
CA PRO A 204 4.19 -9.06 -29.19
C PRO A 204 5.51 -8.97 -28.40
N GLY A 205 6.00 -10.12 -27.92
CA GLY A 205 7.29 -10.21 -27.24
C GLY A 205 7.24 -10.01 -25.70
N LEU A 206 6.06 -9.81 -25.12
CA LEU A 206 5.87 -9.71 -23.68
C LEU A 206 5.19 -10.96 -23.06
N ASP A 207 5.01 -12.03 -23.85
CA ASP A 207 4.49 -13.30 -23.35
C ASP A 207 5.47 -13.86 -22.30
N ARG A 208 5.03 -13.88 -21.04
CA ARG A 208 5.77 -14.56 -19.98
C ARG A 208 5.64 -16.07 -20.18
N THR A 209 6.75 -16.73 -20.52
CA THR A 209 6.90 -18.20 -20.51
C THR A 209 6.81 -18.74 -19.10
#